data_7789a9d76f54d8d134e7b57940801314
#
_entry.id   7789a9d76f54d8d134e7b57940801314
#
_cell.length_a   1.000
_cell.length_b   1.000
_cell.length_c   1.000
_cell.angle_alpha   90.00
_cell.angle_beta   90.00
_cell.angle_gamma   90.00
#
_symmetry.space_group_name_H-M   'P 1'
#
loop_
_entity.id
_entity.type
_entity.pdbx_description
1 polymer ?
#
loop_
_entity_poly.entity_id
_entity_poly.type
_entity_poly.pdbx_seq_one_letter_code
_entity_poly.pdbx_strand_id
1 'polypeptide(L)'
;MQHADENHGIALSQLVEGNPVATIVIDAQHRVTHWNRACSVLTGVPAAEMIGRSEQWRAFYDTARPIMADLVVDGVLESGIDLYYHGKFSRSLLIDDAYEAEDFFPAFGEGGRWLFFTAAALRNAEGEVIAAIETLQDITQRRRAEAALREK
;
A
#
# COMPACT_ATOMS: atom_id res chain seq x y z
N MET A 1 3.77 -10.73 26.22
CA MET A 1 3.43 -9.60 27.04
C MET A 1 2.95 -8.47 26.22
N GLN A 2 1.77 -8.06 26.48
CA GLN A 2 1.09 -6.99 25.76
C GLN A 2 1.27 -5.63 26.42
N HIS A 3 2.14 -5.55 27.38
CA HIS A 3 2.11 -4.45 28.34
C HIS A 3 2.62 -3.12 27.80
N ALA A 4 3.47 -3.13 26.75
CA ALA A 4 3.98 -1.89 26.22
C ALA A 4 2.84 -1.01 25.68
N ASP A 5 1.92 -1.61 24.91
CA ASP A 5 0.78 -0.88 24.35
C ASP A 5 -0.17 -0.42 25.44
N GLU A 6 -0.45 -1.29 26.41
CA GLU A 6 -1.31 -0.95 27.52
C GLU A 6 -0.76 0.21 28.33
N ASN A 7 0.57 0.20 28.60
CA ASN A 7 1.22 1.23 29.39
C ASN A 7 1.18 2.59 28.72
N HIS A 8 1.17 2.63 27.39
CA HIS A 8 1.15 3.89 26.65
C HIS A 8 -0.26 4.30 26.24
N GLY A 9 -1.27 3.46 26.48
CA GLY A 9 -2.64 3.76 26.14
C GLY A 9 -2.90 3.79 24.64
N ILE A 10 -2.02 3.21 23.82
CA ILE A 10 -2.14 3.22 22.37
C ILE A 10 -2.16 1.78 21.86
N ALA A 11 -3.23 1.41 21.16
CA ALA A 11 -3.33 0.11 20.51
C ALA A 11 -2.69 0.17 19.13
N LEU A 12 -2.22 -0.97 18.64
CA LEU A 12 -1.60 -1.05 17.30
C LEU A 12 -2.55 -0.57 16.21
N SER A 13 -3.84 -0.92 16.30
CA SER A 13 -4.83 -0.47 15.32
C SER A 13 -4.96 1.05 15.30
N GLN A 14 -4.78 1.71 16.45
CA GLN A 14 -4.82 3.17 16.51
C GLN A 14 -3.63 3.80 15.81
N LEU A 15 -2.46 3.14 15.86
CA LEU A 15 -1.29 3.65 15.16
C LEU A 15 -1.50 3.63 13.64
N VAL A 16 -2.08 2.56 13.13
CA VAL A 16 -2.38 2.47 11.70
C VAL A 16 -3.48 3.46 11.32
N GLU A 17 -4.56 3.48 12.11
CA GLU A 17 -5.70 4.34 11.82
C GLU A 17 -5.33 5.82 11.83
N GLY A 18 -4.47 6.23 12.75
CA GLY A 18 -4.09 7.62 12.90
C GLY A 18 -2.96 8.08 11.99
N ASN A 19 -2.38 7.18 11.21
CA ASN A 19 -1.30 7.56 10.30
C ASN A 19 -1.87 8.39 9.15
N PRO A 20 -1.33 9.61 8.91
CA PRO A 20 -1.83 10.44 7.80
C PRO A 20 -1.47 9.90 6.41
N VAL A 21 -0.59 8.91 6.33
CA VAL A 21 -0.29 8.23 5.07
C VAL A 21 -1.29 7.10 4.88
N ALA A 22 -1.91 7.04 3.69
CA ALA A 22 -2.85 5.97 3.36
C ALA A 22 -2.15 4.62 3.51
N THR A 23 -2.75 3.71 4.30
CA THR A 23 -2.12 2.46 4.69
C THR A 23 -3.10 1.31 4.60
N ILE A 24 -2.64 0.22 3.99
CA ILE A 24 -3.38 -1.03 3.84
C ILE A 24 -2.54 -2.14 4.47
N VAL A 25 -3.17 -3.01 5.25
CA VAL A 25 -2.50 -4.24 5.74
C VAL A 25 -3.35 -5.42 5.30
N ILE A 26 -2.71 -6.42 4.72
CA ILE A 26 -3.37 -7.68 4.37
C ILE A 26 -2.68 -8.83 5.11
N ASP A 27 -3.43 -9.87 5.42
CA ASP A 27 -2.87 -11.06 6.06
C ASP A 27 -2.32 -12.03 5.00
N ALA A 28 -1.80 -13.17 5.45
CA ALA A 28 -1.20 -14.14 4.56
C ALA A 28 -2.22 -14.78 3.59
N GLN A 29 -3.51 -14.66 3.88
CA GLN A 29 -4.58 -15.14 3.00
C GLN A 29 -5.13 -14.01 2.13
N HIS A 30 -4.42 -12.87 2.04
CA HIS A 30 -4.78 -11.74 1.19
C HIS A 30 -6.05 -11.02 1.65
N ARG A 31 -6.48 -11.20 2.89
CA ARG A 31 -7.64 -10.48 3.43
C ARG A 31 -7.17 -9.17 4.05
N VAL A 32 -7.88 -8.10 3.74
CA VAL A 32 -7.59 -6.79 4.32
C VAL A 32 -7.88 -6.82 5.81
N THR A 33 -6.90 -6.50 6.62
CA THR A 33 -7.06 -6.39 8.07
C THR A 33 -7.12 -4.95 8.52
N HIS A 34 -6.44 -4.05 7.80
CA HIS A 34 -6.42 -2.62 8.11
C HIS A 34 -6.53 -1.83 6.82
N TRP A 35 -7.35 -0.80 6.86
CA TRP A 35 -7.60 0.14 5.76
C TRP A 35 -7.86 1.45 6.47
N ASN A 36 -6.83 2.26 6.63
CA ASN A 36 -6.93 3.38 7.54
C ASN A 36 -7.74 4.53 6.96
N ARG A 37 -7.98 5.53 7.80
CA ARG A 37 -8.80 6.68 7.41
C ARG A 37 -8.20 7.40 6.20
N ALA A 38 -6.89 7.59 6.19
CA ALA A 38 -6.23 8.24 5.06
C ALA A 38 -6.47 7.46 3.77
N CYS A 39 -6.45 6.13 3.84
CA CYS A 39 -6.71 5.27 2.68
C CYS A 39 -8.15 5.43 2.19
N SER A 40 -9.11 5.51 3.11
CA SER A 40 -10.51 5.73 2.74
C SER A 40 -10.69 7.07 2.05
N VAL A 41 -10.02 8.11 2.54
CA VAL A 41 -10.10 9.44 1.93
C VAL A 41 -9.45 9.45 0.55
N LEU A 42 -8.27 8.84 0.43
CA LEU A 42 -7.54 8.83 -0.83
C LEU A 42 -8.28 8.05 -1.92
N THR A 43 -8.79 6.87 -1.58
CA THR A 43 -9.42 5.98 -2.57
C THR A 43 -10.90 6.23 -2.76
N GLY A 44 -11.55 6.86 -1.79
CA GLY A 44 -12.99 7.02 -1.79
C GLY A 44 -13.74 5.76 -1.38
N VAL A 45 -13.03 4.71 -0.94
CA VAL A 45 -13.64 3.44 -0.55
C VAL A 45 -13.56 3.30 0.97
N PRO A 46 -14.72 3.14 1.67
CA PRO A 46 -14.71 3.02 3.12
C PRO A 46 -14.08 1.71 3.59
N ALA A 47 -13.45 1.76 4.75
CA ALA A 47 -12.85 0.56 5.35
C ALA A 47 -13.87 -0.58 5.52
N ALA A 48 -15.12 -0.24 5.85
CA ALA A 48 -16.15 -1.25 6.06
C ALA A 48 -16.41 -2.12 4.83
N GLU A 49 -16.11 -1.61 3.64
CA GLU A 49 -16.28 -2.38 2.40
C GLU A 49 -15.08 -3.25 2.09
N MET A 50 -13.96 -3.04 2.76
CA MET A 50 -12.70 -3.71 2.43
C MET A 50 -12.23 -4.68 3.50
N ILE A 51 -12.43 -4.34 4.77
CA ILE A 51 -11.94 -5.16 5.88
C ILE A 51 -12.55 -6.57 5.80
N GLY A 52 -11.70 -7.58 5.91
CA GLY A 52 -12.09 -8.98 5.87
C GLY A 52 -12.25 -9.56 4.48
N ARG A 53 -12.10 -8.74 3.45
CA ARG A 53 -12.26 -9.17 2.06
C ARG A 53 -10.92 -9.20 1.34
N SER A 54 -10.87 -9.88 0.21
CA SER A 54 -9.68 -10.04 -0.61
C SER A 54 -9.83 -9.35 -1.96
N GLU A 55 -10.55 -8.24 -2.00
CA GLU A 55 -10.87 -7.53 -3.23
C GLU A 55 -10.24 -6.14 -3.26
N GLN A 56 -9.04 -6.01 -2.70
CA GLN A 56 -8.35 -4.73 -2.60
C GLN A 56 -8.09 -4.09 -3.96
N TRP A 57 -8.00 -4.90 -5.02
CA TRP A 57 -7.80 -4.38 -6.38
C TRP A 57 -8.92 -3.42 -6.80
N ARG A 58 -10.11 -3.58 -6.26
CA ARG A 58 -11.28 -2.77 -6.67
C ARG A 58 -11.10 -1.28 -6.39
N ALA A 59 -10.27 -0.93 -5.44
CA ALA A 59 -10.00 0.46 -5.14
C ALA A 59 -9.09 1.13 -6.17
N PHE A 60 -8.39 0.33 -7.00
CA PHE A 60 -7.32 0.83 -7.86
C PHE A 60 -7.49 0.46 -9.33
N TYR A 61 -8.09 -0.68 -9.63
CA TYR A 61 -8.11 -1.23 -10.99
C TYR A 61 -9.50 -1.67 -11.39
N ASP A 62 -9.72 -1.78 -12.71
CA ASP A 62 -11.01 -2.19 -13.28
C ASP A 62 -11.18 -3.71 -13.27
N THR A 63 -10.09 -4.45 -13.21
CA THR A 63 -10.11 -5.90 -13.28
C THR A 63 -9.36 -6.48 -12.11
N ALA A 64 -9.68 -7.72 -11.75
CA ALA A 64 -9.00 -8.39 -10.65
C ALA A 64 -7.52 -8.57 -10.99
N ARG A 65 -6.66 -8.11 -10.08
CA ARG A 65 -5.21 -8.28 -10.19
C ARG A 65 -4.61 -8.04 -8.82
N PRO A 66 -3.40 -8.55 -8.57
CA PRO A 66 -2.75 -8.27 -7.28
C PRO A 66 -2.35 -6.80 -7.17
N ILE A 67 -2.44 -6.26 -5.97
CA ILE A 67 -1.74 -5.03 -5.63
C ILE A 67 -0.33 -5.44 -5.14
N MET A 68 0.55 -4.46 -4.92
CA MET A 68 1.92 -4.80 -4.56
C MET A 68 2.00 -5.58 -3.26
N ALA A 69 1.15 -5.29 -2.28
CA ALA A 69 1.10 -6.04 -1.03
C ALA A 69 0.81 -7.52 -1.27
N ASP A 70 -0.07 -7.84 -2.22
CA ASP A 70 -0.38 -9.24 -2.55
C ASP A 70 0.87 -9.96 -3.06
N LEU A 71 1.64 -9.32 -3.91
CA LEU A 71 2.85 -9.91 -4.47
C LEU A 71 3.90 -10.12 -3.38
N VAL A 72 4.00 -9.16 -2.46
CA VAL A 72 4.97 -9.24 -1.36
C VAL A 72 4.60 -10.36 -0.40
N VAL A 73 3.31 -10.50 -0.06
CA VAL A 73 2.85 -11.57 0.82
C VAL A 73 3.15 -12.95 0.23
N ASP A 74 3.03 -13.07 -1.08
CA ASP A 74 3.28 -14.34 -1.77
C ASP A 74 4.76 -14.62 -2.00
N GLY A 75 5.64 -13.67 -1.67
CA GLY A 75 7.07 -13.82 -1.88
C GLY A 75 7.45 -13.89 -3.35
N VAL A 76 6.71 -13.18 -4.18
CA VAL A 76 6.93 -13.17 -5.62
C VAL A 76 8.28 -12.53 -5.92
N LEU A 77 9.06 -13.15 -6.81
CA LEU A 77 10.35 -12.61 -7.24
C LEU A 77 10.15 -11.35 -8.07
N GLU A 78 11.22 -10.57 -8.24
CA GLU A 78 11.16 -9.31 -8.97
C GLU A 78 10.62 -9.45 -10.39
N SER A 79 10.91 -10.59 -11.04
CA SER A 79 10.35 -10.83 -12.37
C SER A 79 8.83 -10.92 -12.36
N GLY A 80 8.26 -11.47 -11.28
CA GLY A 80 6.80 -11.53 -11.11
C GLY A 80 6.21 -10.16 -10.80
N ILE A 81 6.93 -9.35 -10.04
CA ILE A 81 6.50 -7.97 -9.76
C ILE A 81 6.51 -7.18 -11.07
N ASP A 82 7.55 -7.33 -11.87
CA ASP A 82 7.68 -6.62 -13.15
C ASP A 82 6.54 -6.95 -14.11
N LEU A 83 5.98 -8.16 -14.01
CA LEU A 83 4.84 -8.56 -14.83
C LEU A 83 3.66 -7.59 -14.69
N TYR A 84 3.46 -7.05 -13.49
CA TYR A 84 2.35 -6.14 -13.21
C TYR A 84 2.76 -4.68 -13.20
N TYR A 85 4.01 -4.37 -12.92
CA TYR A 85 4.47 -2.98 -12.76
C TYR A 85 5.45 -2.53 -13.83
N HIS A 86 5.85 -3.42 -14.74
CA HIS A 86 6.58 -3.06 -15.98
C HIS A 86 7.76 -2.12 -15.76
N GLY A 87 8.65 -2.48 -14.85
CA GLY A 87 9.84 -1.68 -14.59
C GLY A 87 9.61 -0.42 -13.79
N LYS A 88 8.38 -0.18 -13.32
CA LYS A 88 8.06 1.01 -12.53
C LYS A 88 8.36 0.85 -11.05
N PHE A 89 8.86 -0.31 -10.65
CA PHE A 89 9.13 -0.59 -9.25
C PHE A 89 10.62 -0.63 -8.98
N SER A 90 10.99 -0.47 -7.71
CA SER A 90 12.36 -0.67 -7.26
C SER A 90 12.34 -1.23 -5.85
N ARG A 91 13.45 -1.83 -5.44
CA ARG A 91 13.62 -2.27 -4.06
C ARG A 91 13.79 -1.05 -3.16
N SER A 92 13.29 -1.17 -1.93
CA SER A 92 13.56 -0.15 -0.92
C SER A 92 15.07 -0.08 -0.66
N LEU A 93 15.59 1.13 -0.52
CA LEU A 93 16.98 1.33 -0.13
C LEU A 93 17.18 1.24 1.38
N LEU A 94 16.10 1.21 2.14
CA LEU A 94 16.15 1.25 3.60
C LEU A 94 16.01 -0.11 4.26
N ILE A 95 15.11 -0.95 3.75
CA ILE A 95 14.85 -2.25 4.38
C ILE A 95 14.69 -3.32 3.32
N ASP A 96 15.00 -4.56 3.70
CA ASP A 96 14.81 -5.73 2.85
C ASP A 96 13.32 -6.09 2.77
N ASP A 97 12.95 -6.85 1.76
CA ASP A 97 11.57 -7.32 1.56
C ASP A 97 10.57 -6.19 1.37
N ALA A 98 11.04 -5.05 0.87
CA ALA A 98 10.18 -3.91 0.61
C ALA A 98 10.45 -3.38 -0.78
N TYR A 99 9.38 -2.92 -1.41
CA TYR A 99 9.42 -2.40 -2.78
C TYR A 99 8.65 -1.10 -2.85
N GLU A 100 8.96 -0.29 -3.85
CA GLU A 100 8.26 0.96 -4.09
C GLU A 100 8.06 1.15 -5.58
N ALA A 101 7.03 1.91 -5.93
CA ALA A 101 6.70 2.18 -7.32
C ALA A 101 5.90 3.48 -7.43
N GLU A 102 5.90 4.05 -8.64
CA GLU A 102 5.01 5.16 -8.97
C GLU A 102 4.20 4.74 -10.19
N ASP A 103 2.93 5.10 -10.21
CA ASP A 103 2.10 4.83 -11.36
C ASP A 103 0.95 5.83 -11.42
N PHE A 104 0.37 5.94 -12.61
CA PHE A 104 -0.77 6.82 -12.84
C PHE A 104 -2.06 6.02 -12.79
N PHE A 105 -3.03 6.54 -12.03
CA PHE A 105 -4.32 5.88 -11.84
C PHE A 105 -5.41 6.78 -12.43
N PRO A 106 -5.83 6.53 -13.67
CA PRO A 106 -6.74 7.44 -14.36
C PRO A 106 -8.14 7.52 -13.73
N ALA A 107 -8.56 6.49 -12.98
CA ALA A 107 -9.87 6.47 -12.36
C ALA A 107 -9.95 7.29 -11.07
N PHE A 108 -8.83 7.78 -10.56
CA PHE A 108 -8.79 8.54 -9.31
C PHE A 108 -9.01 10.02 -9.58
N GLY A 109 -10.00 10.61 -8.90
CA GLY A 109 -10.26 12.03 -8.97
C GLY A 109 -10.54 12.52 -10.40
N GLU A 110 -10.51 13.83 -10.58
CA GLU A 110 -10.64 14.44 -11.91
C GLU A 110 -9.29 14.42 -12.61
N GLY A 111 -9.24 13.78 -13.77
CA GLY A 111 -8.01 13.74 -14.57
C GLY A 111 -6.99 12.73 -14.07
N GLY A 112 -7.36 11.89 -13.12
CA GLY A 112 -6.47 10.87 -12.60
C GLY A 112 -5.47 11.39 -11.57
N ARG A 113 -4.72 10.47 -10.97
CA ARG A 113 -3.73 10.77 -9.94
C ARG A 113 -2.49 9.94 -10.12
N TRP A 114 -1.34 10.54 -9.83
CA TRP A 114 -0.08 9.81 -9.69
C TRP A 114 0.07 9.39 -8.25
N LEU A 115 0.29 8.11 -8.02
CA LEU A 115 0.49 7.59 -6.67
C LEU A 115 1.89 7.02 -6.54
N PHE A 116 2.53 7.30 -5.41
CA PHE A 116 3.74 6.63 -4.97
C PHE A 116 3.33 5.63 -3.91
N PHE A 117 3.69 4.37 -4.08
CA PHE A 117 3.29 3.36 -3.13
C PHE A 117 4.47 2.47 -2.76
N THR A 118 4.43 1.98 -1.53
CA THR A 118 5.43 1.07 -0.98
C THR A 118 4.73 -0.15 -0.43
N ALA A 119 5.41 -1.28 -0.44
CA ALA A 119 4.89 -2.49 0.21
C ALA A 119 6.04 -3.24 0.85
N ALA A 120 5.78 -3.78 2.05
CA ALA A 120 6.78 -4.52 2.80
C ALA A 120 6.14 -5.73 3.45
N ALA A 121 6.93 -6.81 3.53
CA ALA A 121 6.50 -8.02 4.24
C ALA A 121 6.60 -7.80 5.75
N LEU A 122 5.63 -8.35 6.48
CA LEU A 122 5.66 -8.40 7.93
C LEU A 122 5.89 -9.85 8.34
N ARG A 123 6.89 -10.08 9.19
CA ARG A 123 7.30 -11.42 9.57
C ARG A 123 7.11 -11.68 11.06
N ASN A 124 6.85 -12.93 11.41
CA ASN A 124 6.79 -13.33 12.81
C ASN A 124 8.21 -13.65 13.33
N ALA A 125 8.29 -14.10 14.57
CA ALA A 125 9.57 -14.38 15.21
C ALA A 125 10.35 -15.51 14.51
N GLU A 126 9.65 -16.38 13.79
CA GLU A 126 10.26 -17.49 13.05
C GLU A 126 10.68 -17.07 11.63
N GLY A 127 10.47 -15.82 11.27
CA GLY A 127 10.84 -15.32 9.95
C GLY A 127 9.82 -15.59 8.85
N GLU A 128 8.66 -16.10 9.21
CA GLU A 128 7.60 -16.40 8.24
C GLU A 128 6.83 -15.11 7.91
N VAL A 129 6.49 -14.93 6.63
CA VAL A 129 5.67 -13.80 6.23
C VAL A 129 4.24 -14.04 6.67
N ILE A 130 3.73 -13.17 7.52
CA ILE A 130 2.38 -13.29 8.07
C ILE A 130 1.44 -12.22 7.54
N ALA A 131 1.97 -11.18 6.91
CA ALA A 131 1.17 -10.06 6.41
C ALA A 131 2.03 -9.22 5.50
N ALA A 132 1.40 -8.23 4.86
CA ALA A 132 2.12 -7.18 4.16
C ALA A 132 1.44 -5.85 4.42
N ILE A 133 2.24 -4.79 4.47
CA ILE A 133 1.76 -3.43 4.66
C ILE A 133 2.09 -2.64 3.39
N GLU A 134 1.11 -1.90 2.90
CA GLU A 134 1.30 -1.03 1.74
C GLU A 134 0.91 0.39 2.10
N THR A 135 1.71 1.36 1.68
CA THR A 135 1.41 2.78 1.86
C THR A 135 1.26 3.44 0.50
N LEU A 136 0.44 4.48 0.44
CA LEU A 136 0.16 5.20 -0.80
C LEU A 136 0.18 6.70 -0.54
N GLN A 137 0.82 7.44 -1.44
CA GLN A 137 0.87 8.90 -1.37
C GLN A 137 0.51 9.48 -2.74
N ASP A 138 -0.32 10.51 -2.72
CA ASP A 138 -0.67 11.24 -3.95
C ASP A 138 0.46 12.21 -4.26
N ILE A 139 1.16 11.98 -5.36
CA ILE A 139 2.28 12.80 -5.80
C ILE A 139 1.95 13.59 -7.07
N THR A 140 0.66 13.73 -7.36
CA THR A 140 0.21 14.37 -8.59
C THR A 140 0.74 15.80 -8.73
N GLN A 141 0.64 16.59 -7.66
CA GLN A 141 1.13 17.97 -7.72
C GLN A 141 2.62 18.05 -7.94
N ARG A 142 3.39 17.19 -7.28
CA ARG A 142 4.83 17.13 -7.48
C ARG A 142 5.18 16.81 -8.94
N ARG A 143 4.50 15.82 -9.49
CA ARG A 143 4.74 15.42 -10.89
C ARG A 143 4.37 16.53 -11.86
N ARG A 144 3.27 17.23 -11.60
CA ARG A 144 2.87 18.36 -12.47
C ARG A 144 3.86 19.50 -12.40
N ALA A 145 4.36 19.80 -11.21
CA ALA A 145 5.36 20.86 -11.03
C ALA A 145 6.66 20.51 -11.76
N GLU A 146 7.09 19.25 -11.66
CA GLU A 146 8.29 18.79 -12.36
C GLU A 146 8.12 18.89 -13.87
N ALA A 147 6.96 18.52 -14.38
CA ALA A 147 6.68 18.61 -15.81
C ALA A 147 6.68 20.06 -16.28
N ALA A 148 6.11 20.98 -15.50
CA ALA A 148 6.09 22.39 -15.83
C ALA A 148 7.52 22.96 -15.89
N LEU A 149 8.39 22.54 -14.95
CA LEU A 149 9.78 22.97 -14.95
C LEU A 149 10.54 22.47 -16.18
N ARG A 150 10.25 21.23 -16.60
CA ARG A 150 10.93 20.67 -17.78
C ARG A 150 10.53 21.37 -19.08
N GLU A 151 9.35 21.95 -19.12
CA GLU A 151 8.86 22.65 -20.30
C GLU A 151 9.48 24.04 -20.47
N LYS A 152 10.17 24.49 -19.45
CA LYS A 152 10.87 25.77 -19.51
C LYS A 152 12.31 25.59 -19.92
#